data_b98945e40faea10ea9b00a796c0740fe
#
_entry.id   b98945e40faea10ea9b00a796c0740fe
#
_cell.length_a   1.000
_cell.length_b   1.000
_cell.length_c   1.000
_cell.angle_alpha   90.00
_cell.angle_beta   90.00
_cell.angle_gamma   90.00
#
_symmetry.space_group_name_H-M   'P 1'
#
loop_
_entity.id
_entity.type
_entity.pdbx_description
1 polymer ?
#
loop_
_entity_poly.entity_id
_entity_poly.type
_entity_poly.pdbx_seq_one_letter_code
_entity_poly.pdbx_strand_id
1 'polypeptide(L)'
;MAPDPDSPERREAEEHLRRPVVPDRTAAVPQADRPQHPAERLAAGVGNRNFNAFLARMPEGSGILGDGTVHPDVQAAIAATSGRGSRLDRRLLGRFAPSHGDLSDARVHTGAEADTLARSVNAVAFTVGSDVFFRHGAYDPHSRNGQELLAHELAHVVQQRGAPAAGPLQVTNPGDAMEREADRFARGADV
;
A
#
# COMPACT_ATOMS: atom_id res chain seq x y z
N MET A 1 -28.21 66.49 -6.33
CA MET A 1 -28.83 65.59 -5.35
C MET A 1 -27.80 64.51 -5.07
N ALA A 2 -27.05 64.62 -3.99
CA ALA A 2 -26.01 63.67 -3.65
C ALA A 2 -26.64 62.41 -3.03
N PRO A 3 -26.15 61.22 -3.30
CA PRO A 3 -26.70 60.01 -2.72
C PRO A 3 -26.38 59.93 -1.23
N ASP A 4 -27.34 59.38 -0.47
CA ASP A 4 -27.35 59.25 0.98
C ASP A 4 -26.14 58.42 1.43
N PRO A 5 -25.31 58.89 2.37
CA PRO A 5 -24.12 58.16 2.84
C PRO A 5 -24.43 56.89 3.65
N ASP A 6 -25.70 56.64 4.02
CA ASP A 6 -26.08 55.57 4.93
C ASP A 6 -27.00 54.50 4.28
N SER A 7 -26.97 54.38 2.94
CA SER A 7 -27.77 53.38 2.25
C SER A 7 -27.22 51.96 2.45
N PRO A 8 -28.10 50.97 2.63
CA PRO A 8 -27.71 49.59 2.90
C PRO A 8 -26.81 48.96 1.80
N GLU A 9 -26.94 49.40 0.56
CA GLU A 9 -26.13 48.95 -0.57
C GLU A 9 -24.63 49.28 -0.43
N ARG A 10 -24.30 50.41 0.23
CA ARG A 10 -22.90 50.76 0.50
C ARG A 10 -22.30 49.94 1.63
N ARG A 11 -23.08 49.54 2.61
CA ARG A 11 -22.62 48.68 3.72
C ARG A 11 -22.33 47.28 3.24
N GLU A 12 -23.12 46.74 2.34
CA GLU A 12 -22.87 45.42 1.71
C GLU A 12 -21.64 45.42 0.80
N ALA A 13 -21.38 46.53 0.09
CA ALA A 13 -20.19 46.67 -0.76
C ALA A 13 -18.89 46.79 0.06
N GLU A 14 -18.91 47.45 1.21
CA GLU A 14 -17.75 47.61 2.10
C GLU A 14 -17.45 46.31 2.90
N GLU A 15 -18.48 45.54 3.21
CA GLU A 15 -18.31 44.23 3.89
C GLU A 15 -17.70 43.16 2.97
N HIS A 16 -17.97 43.25 1.67
CA HIS A 16 -17.36 42.36 0.66
C HIS A 16 -15.86 42.62 0.45
N LEU A 17 -15.38 43.84 0.72
CA LEU A 17 -13.96 44.22 0.61
C LEU A 17 -13.13 43.86 1.86
N ARG A 18 -13.76 43.47 2.95
CA ARG A 18 -13.07 43.12 4.22
C ARG A 18 -12.94 41.62 4.50
N ARG A 19 -13.37 40.76 3.59
CA ARG A 19 -13.11 39.33 3.73
C ARG A 19 -11.62 39.08 3.47
N PRO A 20 -10.85 38.56 4.45
CA PRO A 20 -9.50 38.18 4.20
C PRO A 20 -9.54 37.04 3.15
N VAL A 21 -8.84 37.25 2.04
CA VAL A 21 -8.56 36.19 1.05
C VAL A 21 -7.70 35.18 1.79
N VAL A 22 -8.33 34.10 2.24
CA VAL A 22 -7.61 32.94 2.73
C VAL A 22 -6.92 32.33 1.50
N PRO A 23 -5.57 32.30 1.43
CA PRO A 23 -4.91 31.66 0.30
C PRO A 23 -5.32 30.20 0.27
N ASP A 24 -5.83 29.76 -0.87
CA ASP A 24 -6.14 28.37 -1.16
C ASP A 24 -4.86 27.52 -0.94
N ARG A 25 -4.85 26.76 0.15
CA ARG A 25 -3.76 25.86 0.52
C ARG A 25 -3.74 24.57 -0.31
N THR A 26 -4.51 24.51 -1.38
CA THR A 26 -4.49 23.39 -2.34
C THR A 26 -3.53 23.62 -3.52
N ALA A 27 -2.65 24.62 -3.45
CA ALA A 27 -1.50 24.65 -4.33
C ALA A 27 -0.61 23.43 -3.99
N ALA A 28 -0.76 22.37 -4.77
CA ALA A 28 0.13 21.21 -4.73
C ALA A 28 1.57 21.71 -4.80
N VAL A 29 2.31 21.52 -3.72
CA VAL A 29 3.75 21.75 -3.68
C VAL A 29 4.34 20.91 -4.81
N PRO A 30 5.09 21.48 -5.77
CA PRO A 30 5.73 20.69 -6.80
C PRO A 30 6.58 19.61 -6.13
N GLN A 31 6.33 18.33 -6.44
CA GLN A 31 7.08 17.19 -5.90
C GLN A 31 8.54 17.12 -6.41
N ALA A 32 9.05 18.20 -6.99
CA ALA A 32 10.34 18.24 -7.68
C ALA A 32 11.57 18.24 -6.78
N ASP A 33 11.43 18.33 -5.43
CA ASP A 33 12.59 18.55 -4.56
C ASP A 33 12.69 17.58 -3.36
N ARG A 34 12.09 16.38 -3.48
CA ARG A 34 12.47 15.27 -2.60
C ARG A 34 13.73 14.62 -3.14
N PRO A 35 14.78 14.43 -2.32
CA PRO A 35 15.94 13.67 -2.76
C PRO A 35 15.47 12.26 -3.15
N GLN A 36 15.38 12.00 -4.44
CA GLN A 36 15.02 10.67 -4.95
C GLN A 36 16.14 9.72 -4.57
N HIS A 37 15.77 8.64 -3.85
CA HIS A 37 16.71 7.58 -3.54
C HIS A 37 17.36 7.07 -4.85
N PRO A 38 18.66 6.71 -4.85
CA PRO A 38 19.34 6.22 -6.05
C PRO A 38 18.57 5.11 -6.78
N ALA A 39 17.85 4.26 -6.04
CA ALA A 39 17.01 3.20 -6.60
C ALA A 39 15.78 3.72 -7.34
N GLU A 40 15.14 4.82 -6.89
CA GLU A 40 14.03 5.46 -7.61
C GLU A 40 14.51 6.06 -8.94
N ARG A 41 15.73 6.60 -8.95
CA ARG A 41 16.37 7.10 -10.17
C ARG A 41 16.75 5.98 -11.14
N LEU A 42 17.19 4.83 -10.63
CA LEU A 42 17.46 3.64 -11.44
C LEU A 42 16.17 3.06 -12.02
N ALA A 43 15.14 2.91 -11.20
CA ALA A 43 13.82 2.40 -11.64
C ALA A 43 13.17 3.32 -12.70
N ALA A 44 13.32 4.64 -12.56
CA ALA A 44 12.82 5.62 -13.54
C ALA A 44 13.66 5.67 -14.83
N GLY A 45 14.96 5.37 -14.75
CA GLY A 45 15.90 5.55 -15.88
C GLY A 45 16.16 4.28 -16.70
N VAL A 46 16.01 3.08 -16.13
CA VAL A 46 16.43 1.81 -16.76
C VAL A 46 15.24 0.98 -17.23
N GLY A 47 14.00 1.41 -16.97
CA GLY A 47 12.80 0.65 -17.28
C GLY A 47 12.64 -0.61 -16.41
N ASN A 48 11.41 -0.90 -16.06
CA ASN A 48 11.01 -1.93 -15.11
C ASN A 48 11.61 -3.34 -15.39
N ARG A 49 11.90 -3.66 -16.67
CA ARG A 49 12.44 -4.98 -17.08
C ARG A 49 13.86 -5.24 -16.61
N ASN A 50 14.74 -4.25 -16.66
CA ASN A 50 16.14 -4.42 -16.23
C ASN A 50 16.26 -4.44 -14.73
N PHE A 51 15.40 -3.69 -14.03
CA PHE A 51 15.32 -3.69 -12.58
C PHE A 51 14.80 -5.03 -12.05
N ASN A 52 13.74 -5.56 -12.66
CA ASN A 52 13.21 -6.89 -12.33
C ASN A 52 14.23 -8.00 -12.63
N ALA A 53 15.05 -7.86 -13.69
CA ALA A 53 16.14 -8.80 -13.98
C ALA A 53 17.28 -8.73 -12.95
N PHE A 54 17.50 -7.55 -12.34
CA PHE A 54 18.43 -7.40 -11.23
C PHE A 54 17.90 -8.09 -9.96
N LEU A 55 16.65 -7.81 -9.57
CA LEU A 55 16.01 -8.45 -8.41
C LEU A 55 15.96 -9.99 -8.56
N ALA A 56 15.68 -10.49 -9.76
CA ALA A 56 15.63 -11.93 -10.04
C ALA A 56 16.98 -12.66 -9.85
N ARG A 57 18.09 -11.93 -9.78
CA ARG A 57 19.43 -12.46 -9.52
C ARG A 57 19.85 -12.34 -8.06
N MET A 58 19.07 -11.64 -7.24
CA MET A 58 19.35 -11.57 -5.81
C MET A 58 19.12 -12.95 -5.16
N PRO A 59 20.02 -13.39 -4.28
CA PRO A 59 19.78 -14.59 -3.48
C PRO A 59 18.48 -14.47 -2.68
N GLU A 60 17.80 -15.58 -2.45
CA GLU A 60 16.59 -15.64 -1.64
C GLU A 60 16.87 -15.07 -0.24
N GLY A 61 15.99 -14.17 0.23
CA GLY A 61 16.12 -13.51 1.54
C GLY A 61 17.12 -12.34 1.58
N SER A 62 17.88 -12.07 0.52
CA SER A 62 18.85 -10.96 0.53
C SER A 62 18.21 -9.58 0.48
N GLY A 63 16.89 -9.51 0.31
CA GLY A 63 16.13 -8.27 0.38
C GLY A 63 15.79 -7.82 1.80
N ILE A 64 16.21 -8.57 2.82
CA ILE A 64 16.06 -8.21 4.23
C ILE A 64 17.43 -7.88 4.78
N LEU A 65 17.57 -6.71 5.41
CA LEU A 65 18.80 -6.27 6.06
C LEU A 65 18.94 -6.94 7.44
N GLY A 66 20.14 -6.86 8.01
CA GLY A 66 20.44 -7.49 9.30
C GLY A 66 19.64 -6.93 10.49
N ASP A 67 19.01 -5.79 10.35
CA ASP A 67 18.09 -5.15 11.32
C ASP A 67 16.62 -5.52 11.09
N GLY A 68 16.31 -6.40 10.13
CA GLY A 68 14.95 -6.82 9.77
C GLY A 68 14.23 -5.86 8.82
N THR A 69 14.87 -4.77 8.39
CA THR A 69 14.28 -3.86 7.41
C THR A 69 14.41 -4.41 5.99
N VAL A 70 13.44 -4.07 5.14
CA VAL A 70 13.50 -4.43 3.71
C VAL A 70 14.49 -3.53 2.99
N HIS A 71 15.34 -4.11 2.14
CA HIS A 71 16.32 -3.38 1.36
C HIS A 71 15.66 -2.26 0.52
N PRO A 72 16.24 -1.05 0.44
CA PRO A 72 15.64 0.09 -0.26
C PRO A 72 15.23 -0.20 -1.71
N ASP A 73 16.03 -0.99 -2.44
CA ASP A 73 15.72 -1.37 -3.82
C ASP A 73 14.47 -2.26 -3.91
N VAL A 74 14.31 -3.17 -2.96
CA VAL A 74 13.11 -4.03 -2.85
C VAL A 74 11.89 -3.17 -2.47
N GLN A 75 12.05 -2.23 -1.54
CA GLN A 75 10.97 -1.29 -1.18
C GLN A 75 10.53 -0.46 -2.40
N ALA A 76 11.48 0.06 -3.19
CA ALA A 76 11.18 0.82 -4.40
C ALA A 76 10.42 -0.04 -5.44
N ALA A 77 10.80 -1.32 -5.59
CA ALA A 77 10.11 -2.25 -6.48
C ALA A 77 8.69 -2.57 -6.00
N ILE A 78 8.51 -2.79 -4.70
CA ILE A 78 7.19 -2.98 -4.10
C ILE A 78 6.32 -1.75 -4.38
N ALA A 79 6.82 -0.54 -4.10
CA ALA A 79 6.09 0.70 -4.34
C ALA A 79 5.72 0.90 -5.82
N ALA A 80 6.61 0.54 -6.75
CA ALA A 80 6.36 0.61 -8.19
C ALA A 80 5.30 -0.39 -8.68
N THR A 81 5.14 -1.51 -7.98
CA THR A 81 4.19 -2.59 -8.32
C THR A 81 2.84 -2.42 -7.63
N SER A 82 2.81 -1.78 -6.46
CA SER A 82 1.60 -1.55 -5.66
C SER A 82 0.48 -0.88 -6.44
N GLY A 83 -0.76 -1.26 -6.15
CA GLY A 83 -1.97 -0.79 -6.81
C GLY A 83 -2.25 -1.41 -8.19
N ARG A 84 -1.32 -2.18 -8.78
CA ARG A 84 -1.46 -2.81 -10.11
C ARG A 84 -2.00 -4.25 -10.05
N GLY A 85 -2.11 -4.83 -8.85
CA GLY A 85 -2.64 -6.16 -8.64
C GLY A 85 -4.10 -6.32 -9.06
N SER A 86 -4.53 -7.56 -9.22
CA SER A 86 -5.93 -7.91 -9.45
C SER A 86 -6.74 -7.71 -8.19
N ARG A 87 -7.97 -7.21 -8.31
CA ARG A 87 -8.91 -7.17 -7.18
C ARG A 87 -9.36 -8.57 -6.84
N LEU A 88 -9.73 -8.79 -5.58
CA LEU A 88 -10.43 -10.00 -5.18
C LEU A 88 -11.77 -10.08 -5.93
N ASP A 89 -12.11 -11.27 -6.40
CA ASP A 89 -13.41 -11.50 -7.00
C ASP A 89 -14.56 -11.43 -5.97
N ARG A 90 -15.79 -11.33 -6.45
CA ARG A 90 -16.97 -11.20 -5.59
C ARG A 90 -17.17 -12.39 -4.65
N ARG A 91 -16.76 -13.59 -5.07
CA ARG A 91 -16.92 -14.80 -4.28
C ARG A 91 -15.96 -14.79 -3.09
N LEU A 92 -14.70 -14.41 -3.33
CA LEU A 92 -13.68 -14.27 -2.28
C LEU A 92 -14.05 -13.11 -1.33
N LEU A 93 -14.50 -11.97 -1.86
CA LEU A 93 -15.00 -10.87 -1.04
C LEU A 93 -16.16 -11.33 -0.16
N GLY A 94 -17.15 -12.05 -0.71
CA GLY A 94 -18.28 -12.58 0.06
C GLY A 94 -17.87 -13.59 1.14
N ARG A 95 -16.78 -14.33 0.91
CA ARG A 95 -16.25 -15.29 1.87
C ARG A 95 -15.49 -14.62 3.02
N PHE A 96 -14.60 -13.69 2.71
CA PHE A 96 -13.67 -13.12 3.71
C PHE A 96 -14.18 -11.83 4.36
N ALA A 97 -15.01 -11.02 3.71
CA ALA A 97 -15.53 -9.78 4.29
C ALA A 97 -16.26 -9.93 5.62
N PRO A 98 -17.03 -11.01 5.90
CA PRO A 98 -17.69 -11.19 7.19
C PRO A 98 -16.71 -11.25 8.38
N SER A 99 -15.51 -11.80 8.18
CA SER A 99 -14.49 -11.93 9.24
C SER A 99 -13.42 -10.81 9.21
N HIS A 100 -13.15 -10.22 8.04
CA HIS A 100 -12.07 -9.25 7.84
C HIS A 100 -12.55 -7.82 7.59
N GLY A 101 -13.86 -7.61 7.37
CA GLY A 101 -14.41 -6.30 7.05
C GLY A 101 -14.26 -5.94 5.57
N ASP A 102 -14.18 -4.64 5.27
CA ASP A 102 -14.09 -4.17 3.89
C ASP A 102 -12.72 -4.52 3.27
N LEU A 103 -12.74 -5.31 2.20
CA LEU A 103 -11.58 -5.75 1.41
C LEU A 103 -11.63 -5.24 -0.03
N SER A 104 -12.44 -4.21 -0.32
CA SER A 104 -12.71 -3.73 -1.68
C SER A 104 -11.49 -3.14 -2.38
N ASP A 105 -10.51 -2.66 -1.63
CA ASP A 105 -9.24 -2.12 -2.11
C ASP A 105 -8.09 -3.14 -2.15
N ALA A 106 -8.29 -4.33 -1.55
CA ALA A 106 -7.27 -5.37 -1.57
C ALA A 106 -6.88 -5.79 -2.99
N ARG A 107 -5.58 -5.91 -3.23
CA ARG A 107 -4.97 -6.25 -4.51
C ARG A 107 -4.09 -7.48 -4.37
N VAL A 108 -4.22 -8.41 -5.30
CA VAL A 108 -3.45 -9.65 -5.33
C VAL A 108 -2.49 -9.63 -6.52
N HIS A 109 -1.23 -9.88 -6.24
CA HIS A 109 -0.14 -9.93 -7.22
C HIS A 109 0.38 -11.37 -7.29
N THR A 110 0.30 -12.00 -8.47
CA THR A 110 0.68 -13.41 -8.69
C THR A 110 1.63 -13.58 -9.88
N GLY A 111 2.07 -12.49 -10.50
CA GLY A 111 2.97 -12.51 -11.66
C GLY A 111 4.43 -12.75 -11.26
N ALA A 112 5.30 -12.85 -12.26
CA ALA A 112 6.75 -13.06 -12.07
C ALA A 112 7.42 -11.99 -11.20
N GLU A 113 6.92 -10.75 -11.23
CA GLU A 113 7.39 -9.65 -10.40
C GLU A 113 7.06 -9.91 -8.91
N ALA A 114 5.83 -10.36 -8.62
CA ALA A 114 5.43 -10.73 -7.26
C ALA A 114 6.24 -11.92 -6.73
N ASP A 115 6.48 -12.95 -7.56
CA ASP A 115 7.34 -14.08 -7.19
C ASP A 115 8.76 -13.62 -6.83
N THR A 116 9.34 -12.74 -7.62
CA THR A 116 10.67 -12.20 -7.38
C THR A 116 10.74 -11.41 -6.05
N LEU A 117 9.74 -10.56 -5.81
CA LEU A 117 9.65 -9.77 -4.57
C LEU A 117 9.47 -10.68 -3.35
N ALA A 118 8.58 -11.66 -3.42
CA ALA A 118 8.34 -12.60 -2.33
C ALA A 118 9.59 -13.44 -2.01
N ARG A 119 10.36 -13.87 -3.04
CA ARG A 119 11.65 -14.56 -2.84
C ARG A 119 12.69 -13.64 -2.20
N SER A 120 12.77 -12.39 -2.60
CA SER A 120 13.77 -11.46 -2.06
C SER A 120 13.60 -11.25 -0.55
N VAL A 121 12.37 -11.31 -0.04
CA VAL A 121 12.05 -11.21 1.40
C VAL A 121 11.85 -12.59 2.07
N ASN A 122 12.16 -13.68 1.38
CA ASN A 122 12.03 -15.06 1.87
C ASN A 122 10.61 -15.42 2.37
N ALA A 123 9.57 -14.85 1.74
CA ALA A 123 8.17 -15.10 2.09
C ALA A 123 7.49 -15.97 1.03
N VAL A 124 6.50 -16.78 1.40
CA VAL A 124 5.58 -17.47 0.49
C VAL A 124 4.53 -16.50 -0.04
N ALA A 125 4.05 -15.61 0.82
CA ALA A 125 3.28 -14.44 0.51
C ALA A 125 3.68 -13.33 1.50
N PHE A 126 3.34 -12.09 1.19
CA PHE A 126 3.50 -10.96 2.10
C PHE A 126 2.57 -9.81 1.71
N THR A 127 2.25 -8.96 2.67
CA THR A 127 1.33 -7.83 2.52
C THR A 127 2.02 -6.49 2.77
N VAL A 128 1.77 -5.53 1.89
CA VAL A 128 2.15 -4.12 2.08
C VAL A 128 0.95 -3.24 1.77
N GLY A 129 0.41 -2.58 2.79
CA GLY A 129 -0.81 -1.79 2.67
C GLY A 129 -2.00 -2.63 2.25
N SER A 130 -2.56 -2.36 1.06
CA SER A 130 -3.66 -3.14 0.48
C SER A 130 -3.19 -4.17 -0.56
N ASP A 131 -1.88 -4.29 -0.79
CA ASP A 131 -1.31 -5.14 -1.82
C ASP A 131 -0.73 -6.42 -1.21
N VAL A 132 -1.17 -7.58 -1.70
CA VAL A 132 -0.71 -8.91 -1.28
C VAL A 132 0.07 -9.56 -2.42
N PHE A 133 1.30 -9.93 -2.15
CA PHE A 133 2.24 -10.50 -3.13
C PHE A 133 2.44 -11.99 -2.85
N PHE A 134 2.25 -12.83 -3.86
CA PHE A 134 2.39 -14.27 -3.73
C PHE A 134 3.57 -14.80 -4.56
N ARG A 135 4.28 -15.77 -4.03
CA ARG A 135 5.18 -16.62 -4.86
C ARG A 135 4.39 -17.30 -5.96
N HIS A 136 5.09 -17.66 -7.02
CA HIS A 136 4.51 -18.46 -8.09
C HIS A 136 3.91 -19.77 -7.52
N GLY A 137 2.63 -20.02 -7.85
CA GLY A 137 1.89 -21.20 -7.41
C GLY A 137 1.36 -21.14 -5.96
N ALA A 138 1.69 -20.12 -5.16
CA ALA A 138 1.21 -20.00 -3.78
C ALA A 138 -0.23 -19.46 -3.67
N TYR A 139 -0.69 -18.69 -4.65
CA TYR A 139 -2.07 -18.22 -4.70
C TYR A 139 -2.99 -19.33 -5.23
N ASP A 140 -3.68 -20.01 -4.34
CA ASP A 140 -4.67 -21.04 -4.66
C ASP A 140 -5.95 -20.83 -3.84
N PRO A 141 -6.87 -19.95 -4.28
CA PRO A 141 -8.11 -19.64 -3.54
C PRO A 141 -9.12 -20.80 -3.54
N HIS A 142 -8.81 -21.93 -4.18
CA HIS A 142 -9.69 -23.10 -4.25
C HIS A 142 -9.28 -24.22 -3.28
N SER A 143 -8.05 -24.29 -2.85
CA SER A 143 -7.60 -25.22 -1.83
C SER A 143 -7.77 -24.65 -0.42
N ARG A 144 -7.86 -25.54 0.57
CA ARG A 144 -7.95 -25.14 1.98
C ARG A 144 -6.71 -24.35 2.42
N ASN A 145 -5.52 -24.89 2.14
CA ASN A 145 -4.26 -24.24 2.53
C ASN A 145 -4.08 -22.87 1.87
N GLY A 146 -4.46 -22.73 0.58
CA GLY A 146 -4.38 -21.45 -0.10
C GLY A 146 -5.41 -20.44 0.42
N GLN A 147 -6.57 -20.90 0.87
CA GLN A 147 -7.57 -20.03 1.54
C GLN A 147 -7.09 -19.59 2.93
N GLU A 148 -6.47 -20.48 3.70
CA GLU A 148 -5.85 -20.15 4.99
C GLU A 148 -4.74 -19.10 4.81
N LEU A 149 -3.84 -19.28 3.84
CA LEU A 149 -2.81 -18.31 3.52
C LEU A 149 -3.41 -16.96 3.09
N LEU A 150 -4.40 -16.98 2.19
CA LEU A 150 -5.06 -15.77 1.74
C LEU A 150 -5.77 -15.04 2.89
N ALA A 151 -6.45 -15.76 3.78
CA ALA A 151 -7.09 -15.18 4.97
C ALA A 151 -6.07 -14.52 5.90
N HIS A 152 -4.91 -15.14 6.09
CA HIS A 152 -3.80 -14.59 6.87
C HIS A 152 -3.32 -13.25 6.27
N GLU A 153 -3.04 -13.22 4.97
CA GLU A 153 -2.61 -12.00 4.29
C GLU A 153 -3.68 -10.89 4.30
N LEU A 154 -4.96 -11.26 4.17
CA LEU A 154 -6.06 -10.31 4.24
C LEU A 154 -6.23 -9.71 5.65
N ALA A 155 -5.89 -10.44 6.70
CA ALA A 155 -5.83 -9.89 8.05
C ALA A 155 -4.76 -8.78 8.14
N HIS A 156 -3.59 -8.99 7.53
CA HIS A 156 -2.56 -7.95 7.45
C HIS A 156 -3.00 -6.73 6.64
N VAL A 157 -3.79 -6.89 5.57
CA VAL A 157 -4.39 -5.75 4.85
C VAL A 157 -5.24 -4.90 5.81
N VAL A 158 -6.07 -5.53 6.63
CA VAL A 158 -6.94 -4.82 7.59
C VAL A 158 -6.12 -4.13 8.69
N GLN A 159 -5.12 -4.81 9.23
CA GLN A 159 -4.24 -4.28 10.27
C GLN A 159 -3.47 -3.06 9.79
N GLN A 160 -2.94 -3.10 8.56
CA GLN A 160 -2.12 -2.02 8.00
C GLN A 160 -2.93 -0.78 7.58
N ARG A 161 -4.23 -0.89 7.34
CA ARG A 161 -5.10 0.27 7.06
C ARG A 161 -5.14 1.29 8.19
N GLY A 162 -5.03 0.85 9.43
CA GLY A 162 -5.02 1.71 10.61
C GLY A 162 -3.64 2.22 11.02
N ALA A 163 -2.59 1.70 10.41
CA ALA A 163 -1.21 2.06 10.74
C ALA A 163 -0.73 3.25 9.89
N PRO A 164 -0.06 4.26 10.48
CA PRO A 164 0.56 5.31 9.70
C PRO A 164 1.65 4.69 8.82
N ALA A 165 1.61 4.98 7.51
CA ALA A 165 2.62 4.56 6.53
C ALA A 165 3.93 5.35 6.74
N ALA A 166 4.51 5.28 7.94
CA ALA A 166 5.69 6.04 8.31
C ALA A 166 6.83 5.08 8.68
N GLY A 167 7.88 5.08 7.87
CA GLY A 167 9.11 4.33 8.13
C GLY A 167 9.45 3.30 7.05
N PRO A 168 10.65 2.71 7.13
CA PRO A 168 11.05 1.61 6.26
C PRO A 168 10.15 0.39 6.52
N LEU A 169 9.84 -0.35 5.45
CA LEU A 169 9.13 -1.61 5.56
C LEU A 169 9.93 -2.58 6.42
N GLN A 170 9.26 -3.19 7.39
CA GLN A 170 9.84 -4.23 8.25
C GLN A 170 9.11 -5.55 7.99
N VAL A 171 9.86 -6.64 8.07
CA VAL A 171 9.28 -7.98 8.06
C VAL A 171 8.85 -8.30 9.48
N THR A 172 7.56 -8.64 9.67
CA THR A 172 7.05 -9.12 10.95
C THR A 172 7.69 -10.46 11.30
N ASN A 173 8.01 -10.66 12.58
CA ASN A 173 8.59 -11.92 13.03
C ASN A 173 7.50 -12.91 13.44
N PRO A 174 7.68 -14.22 13.18
CA PRO A 174 6.77 -15.24 13.69
C PRO A 174 6.56 -15.09 15.20
N GLY A 175 5.30 -14.98 15.62
CA GLY A 175 4.95 -14.83 17.02
C GLY A 175 4.75 -13.39 17.51
N ASP A 176 4.92 -12.38 16.67
CA ASP A 176 4.49 -11.01 16.96
C ASP A 176 2.97 -10.93 17.18
N ALA A 177 2.50 -9.86 17.83
CA ALA A 177 1.07 -9.70 18.12
C ALA A 177 0.22 -9.68 16.84
N MET A 178 0.72 -9.04 15.78
CA MET A 178 0.07 -8.98 14.47
C MET A 178 -0.02 -10.36 13.82
N GLU A 179 1.06 -11.15 13.87
CA GLU A 179 1.08 -12.53 13.34
C GLU A 179 0.09 -13.43 14.08
N ARG A 180 0.06 -13.38 15.42
CA ARG A 180 -0.91 -14.15 16.21
C ARG A 180 -2.37 -13.77 15.95
N GLU A 181 -2.62 -12.52 15.63
CA GLU A 181 -3.95 -12.04 15.25
C GLU A 181 -4.32 -12.51 13.85
N ALA A 182 -3.42 -12.39 12.86
CA ALA A 182 -3.61 -12.89 11.50
C ALA A 182 -3.87 -14.40 11.48
N ASP A 183 -3.10 -15.17 12.26
CA ASP A 183 -3.33 -16.62 12.45
C ASP A 183 -4.70 -16.96 13.03
N ARG A 184 -5.25 -16.13 13.93
CA ARG A 184 -6.60 -16.33 14.45
C ARG A 184 -7.66 -16.09 13.40
N PHE A 185 -7.49 -15.04 12.58
CA PHE A 185 -8.38 -14.76 11.46
C PHE A 185 -8.36 -15.86 10.42
N ALA A 186 -7.16 -16.37 10.06
CA ALA A 186 -7.02 -17.47 9.11
C ALA A 186 -7.81 -18.72 9.57
N ARG A 187 -7.70 -19.06 10.85
CA ARG A 187 -8.43 -20.22 11.43
C ARG A 187 -9.94 -19.98 11.61
N GLY A 188 -10.36 -18.74 11.78
CA GLY A 188 -11.79 -18.37 11.92
C GLY A 188 -12.54 -18.29 10.59
N ALA A 189 -11.86 -18.25 9.47
CA ALA A 189 -12.46 -18.24 8.13
C ALA A 189 -12.98 -19.63 7.68
N ASP A 190 -12.80 -20.66 8.49
CA ASP A 190 -13.17 -22.04 8.21
C ASP A 190 -14.59 -22.44 8.70
N VAL A 191 -15.42 -21.47 9.15
CA VAL A 191 -16.79 -21.75 9.67
C VAL A 191 -17.85 -21.36 8.67
#